data_d717abe24d99af7e18ffaff51038d727
#
_entry.id   d717abe24d99af7e18ffaff51038d727
#
_cell.length_a   1.000
_cell.length_b   1.000
_cell.length_c   1.000
_cell.angle_alpha   90.00
_cell.angle_beta   90.00
_cell.angle_gamma   90.00
#
_symmetry.space_group_name_H-M   'P 1'
#
loop_
_entity.id
_entity.type
_entity.pdbx_description
1 polymer ?
#
loop_
_entity_poly.entity_id
_entity_poly.type
_entity_poly.pdbx_seq_one_letter_code
_entity_poly.pdbx_strand_id
1 'polypeptide(L)' 'MINYAPLWKTMEEKHISSYALIEKYGFYKATIQRLRKNQSVNLRTIDDLCQILNCSVEDIVEIVLEPDVPLPRTIRRQP' A
#
# COMPACT_ATOMS: atom_id res chain seq x y z
N MET A 1 -7.36 -4.12 9.21
CA MET A 1 -5.91 -4.36 9.05
C MET A 1 -5.49 -4.05 7.62
N ILE A 2 -4.39 -3.33 7.46
CA ILE A 2 -3.87 -2.98 6.15
C ILE A 2 -3.15 -4.18 5.53
N ASN A 3 -3.41 -4.45 4.27
CA ASN A 3 -2.76 -5.53 3.56
C ASN A 3 -2.42 -5.10 2.14
N TYR A 4 -1.15 -5.16 1.78
CA TYR A 4 -0.68 -4.78 0.45
C TYR A 4 -0.48 -5.99 -0.49
N ALA A 5 -1.08 -7.12 -0.18
CA ALA A 5 -0.99 -8.29 -1.07
C ALA A 5 -1.41 -7.95 -2.51
N PRO A 6 -2.45 -7.14 -2.75
CA PRO A 6 -2.80 -6.76 -4.11
C PRO A 6 -1.66 -6.05 -4.86
N LEU A 7 -0.88 -5.22 -4.14
CA LEU A 7 0.23 -4.48 -4.75
C LEU A 7 1.25 -5.44 -5.38
N TRP A 8 1.66 -6.47 -4.63
CA TRP A 8 2.68 -7.40 -5.11
C TRP A 8 2.20 -8.17 -6.34
N LYS A 9 0.94 -8.55 -6.34
CA LYS A 9 0.32 -9.22 -7.47
C LYS A 9 0.28 -8.30 -8.70
N THR A 10 -0.13 -7.05 -8.51
CA THR A 10 -0.20 -6.07 -9.58
C THR A 10 1.19 -5.79 -10.16
N MET A 11 2.20 -5.64 -9.29
CA MET A 11 3.58 -5.43 -9.73
C MET A 11 4.08 -6.60 -10.57
N GLU A 12 3.76 -7.81 -10.16
CA GLU A 12 4.13 -9.00 -10.91
C GLU A 12 3.47 -9.01 -12.28
N GLU A 13 2.18 -8.70 -12.34
CA GLU A 13 1.44 -8.64 -13.60
C GLU A 13 1.97 -7.56 -14.54
N LYS A 14 2.43 -6.45 -13.99
CA LYS A 14 2.95 -5.32 -14.77
C LYS A 14 4.46 -5.42 -15.01
N HIS A 15 5.10 -6.46 -14.49
CA HIS A 15 6.55 -6.65 -14.62
C HIS A 15 7.37 -5.49 -14.08
N ILE A 16 6.94 -4.93 -12.96
CA ILE A 16 7.64 -3.85 -12.27
C ILE A 16 8.10 -4.37 -10.91
N SER A 17 9.40 -4.37 -10.68
CA SER A 17 9.99 -4.86 -9.44
C SER A 17 10.10 -3.75 -8.41
N SER A 18 10.28 -4.12 -7.14
CA SER A 18 10.56 -3.13 -6.09
C SER A 18 11.89 -2.43 -6.34
N TYR A 19 12.85 -3.11 -6.96
CA TYR A 19 14.11 -2.50 -7.37
C TYR A 19 13.85 -1.35 -8.37
N ALA A 20 12.95 -1.58 -9.33
CA ALA A 20 12.59 -0.54 -10.29
C ALA A 20 11.91 0.64 -9.62
N LEU A 21 11.09 0.40 -8.60
CA LEU A 21 10.47 1.50 -7.85
C LEU A 21 11.52 2.39 -7.21
N ILE A 22 12.58 1.80 -6.67
CA ILE A 22 13.65 2.55 -6.02
C ILE A 22 14.51 3.27 -7.07
N GLU A 23 15.01 2.55 -8.06
CA GLU A 23 15.99 3.07 -9.01
C GLU A 23 15.39 3.96 -10.08
N LYS A 24 14.21 3.61 -10.57
CA LYS A 24 13.60 4.32 -11.68
C LYS A 24 12.62 5.40 -11.24
N TYR A 25 11.91 5.16 -10.14
CA TYR A 25 10.86 6.05 -9.70
C TYR A 25 11.17 6.78 -8.40
N GLY A 26 12.35 6.55 -7.83
CA GLY A 26 12.83 7.33 -6.70
C GLY A 26 12.21 6.98 -5.35
N PHE A 27 11.64 5.81 -5.21
CA PHE A 27 11.09 5.38 -3.93
C PHE A 27 12.21 5.14 -2.93
N TYR A 28 11.96 5.47 -1.66
CA TYR A 28 12.90 5.15 -0.60
C TYR A 28 12.77 3.70 -0.19
N LYS A 29 13.91 3.10 0.19
CA LYS A 29 13.90 1.72 0.69
C LYS A 29 12.99 1.57 1.91
N ALA A 30 12.94 2.61 2.76
CA ALA A 30 12.08 2.59 3.94
C ALA A 30 10.60 2.45 3.56
N THR A 31 10.18 3.11 2.48
CA THR A 31 8.80 3.01 1.99
C THR A 31 8.50 1.59 1.54
N ILE A 32 9.43 0.98 0.80
CA ILE A 32 9.26 -0.40 0.33
C ILE A 32 9.17 -1.36 1.52
N GLN A 33 9.98 -1.14 2.57
CA GLN A 33 9.94 -1.96 3.77
C GLN A 33 8.59 -1.85 4.48
N ARG A 34 8.03 -0.64 4.56
CA ARG A 34 6.71 -0.44 5.16
C ARG A 34 5.64 -1.21 4.39
N LEU A 35 5.69 -1.16 3.07
CA LEU A 35 4.75 -1.90 2.23
C LEU A 35 4.88 -3.41 2.45
N ARG A 36 6.10 -3.92 2.58
CA ARG A 36 6.31 -5.35 2.83
C ARG A 36 5.78 -5.79 4.20
N LYS A 37 5.79 -4.89 5.17
CA LYS A 37 5.34 -5.19 6.54
C LYS A 37 3.88 -4.79 6.77
N ASN A 38 3.17 -4.42 5.73
CA ASN A 38 1.78 -3.98 5.83
C ASN A 38 1.60 -2.80 6.79
N GLN A 39 2.59 -1.92 6.84
CA GLN A 39 2.53 -0.71 7.64
C GLN A 39 1.93 0.43 6.81
N SER A 40 1.38 1.41 7.49
CA SER A 40 0.72 2.52 6.79
C SER A 40 1.73 3.37 6.01
N VAL A 41 1.30 3.87 4.87
CA VAL A 41 2.01 4.87 4.09
C VAL A 41 1.01 5.98 3.79
N ASN A 42 1.51 7.14 3.38
CA ASN A 42 0.59 8.23 3.07
C ASN A 42 -0.10 8.01 1.72
N LEU A 43 -1.20 8.73 1.52
CA LEU A 43 -1.98 8.57 0.29
C LEU A 43 -1.23 9.02 -0.95
N ARG A 44 -0.26 9.92 -0.81
CA ARG A 44 0.56 10.31 -1.96
C ARG A 44 1.35 9.12 -2.48
N THR A 45 1.87 8.28 -1.58
CA THR A 45 2.55 7.06 -1.98
C THR A 45 1.61 6.14 -2.74
N ILE A 46 0.37 6.01 -2.27
CA ILE A 46 -0.64 5.20 -2.97
C ILE A 46 -0.96 5.78 -4.34
N ASP A 47 -1.11 7.10 -4.41
CA ASP A 47 -1.34 7.79 -5.68
C ASP A 47 -0.20 7.52 -6.67
N ASP A 48 1.04 7.65 -6.21
CA ASP A 48 2.20 7.39 -7.06
C ASP A 48 2.21 5.96 -7.57
N LEU A 49 1.90 4.99 -6.72
CA LEU A 49 1.85 3.60 -7.13
C LEU A 49 0.75 3.35 -8.16
N CYS A 50 -0.41 3.96 -7.98
CA CYS A 50 -1.49 3.84 -8.95
C CYS A 50 -1.09 4.42 -10.30
N GLN A 51 -0.40 5.57 -10.31
CA GLN A 51 0.06 6.20 -11.54
C GLN A 51 1.12 5.35 -12.25
N ILE A 52 2.09 4.85 -11.48
CA ILE A 52 3.18 4.04 -12.05
C ILE A 52 2.64 2.72 -12.61
N LEU A 53 1.75 2.08 -11.88
CA LEU A 53 1.22 0.77 -12.27
C LEU A 53 -0.03 0.85 -13.14
N ASN A 54 -0.54 2.06 -13.35
CA ASN A 54 -1.76 2.32 -14.12
C ASN A 54 -2.90 1.43 -13.63
N CYS A 55 -3.22 1.58 -12.34
CA CYS A 55 -4.23 0.76 -11.69
C CYS A 55 -5.00 1.59 -10.67
N SER A 56 -5.99 1.00 -10.05
CA SER A 56 -6.78 1.67 -9.03
C SER A 56 -6.33 1.28 -7.62
N VAL A 57 -6.88 1.95 -6.61
CA VAL A 57 -6.43 1.74 -5.23
C VAL A 57 -6.63 0.30 -4.75
N GLU A 58 -7.69 -0.36 -5.18
CA GLU A 58 -7.93 -1.74 -4.78
C GLU A 58 -6.93 -2.72 -5.35
N ASP A 59 -6.16 -2.32 -6.36
CA ASP A 59 -5.06 -3.11 -6.89
C ASP A 59 -3.76 -2.90 -6.12
N ILE A 60 -3.78 -2.02 -5.12
CA ILE A 60 -2.62 -1.69 -4.29
C ILE A 60 -2.80 -2.19 -2.87
N VAL A 61 -3.96 -1.91 -2.28
CA VAL A 61 -4.16 -2.16 -0.85
C VAL A 61 -5.59 -2.64 -0.61
N GLU A 62 -5.74 -3.51 0.37
CA GLU A 62 -7.06 -3.88 0.87
C GLU A 62 -7.11 -3.70 2.37
N ILE A 63 -8.30 -3.47 2.89
CA ILE A 63 -8.53 -3.37 4.32
C ILE A 63 -9.25 -4.64 4.75
N VAL A 64 -8.58 -5.43 5.58
CA VAL A 64 -9.15 -6.66 6.10
C VAL A 64 -9.85 -6.33 7.39
N LEU A 65 -11.15 -6.58 7.42
CA LEU A 65 -11.95 -6.29 8.61
C LEU A 65 -11.73 -7.38 9.66
N GLU A 66 -11.61 -6.94 10.90
CA GLU A 66 -11.39 -7.82 12.03
C GLU A 66 -12.48 -7.54 13.06
N PRO A 67 -13.67 -8.13 12.89
CA PRO A 67 -14.84 -7.76 13.70
C PRO A 67 -14.67 -8.01 15.20
N ASP A 68 -13.78 -8.91 15.58
CA ASP A 68 -13.56 -9.23 17.00
C ASP A 68 -12.48 -8.36 17.64
N VAL A 69 -11.91 -7.42 16.90
CA VAL A 69 -10.84 -6.54 17.39
C VAL A 69 -11.46 -5.21 17.79
N PRO A 70 -11.21 -4.73 19.04
CA PRO A 70 -11.71 -3.42 19.43
C PRO A 70 -11.17 -2.31 18.54
N LEU A 71 -11.96 -1.29 18.33
CA LEU A 71 -11.54 -0.12 17.56
C LEU A 71 -10.36 0.56 18.27
N PRO A 72 -9.38 1.08 17.50
CA PRO A 72 -8.29 1.82 18.10
C PRO A 72 -8.81 3.03 18.88
N ARG A 73 -8.13 3.34 19.96
CA ARG A 73 -8.54 4.48 20.80
C ARG A 73 -8.47 5.81 20.10
N THR A 74 -7.68 5.91 19.07
CA THR A 74 -7.57 7.13 18.27
C THR A 74 -8.78 7.37 17.39
N ILE A 75 -9.64 6.37 17.20
CA ILE A 75 -10.84 6.55 16.41
C ILE A 75 -11.90 7.22 17.28
N ARG A 76 -12.34 8.40 16.86
CA ARG A 76 -13.40 9.12 17.50
C ARG A 76 -14.65 9.06 16.64
N ARG A 77 -15.81 9.29 17.26
CA ARG A 77 -17.03 9.39 16.50
C ARG A 77 -16.89 10.56 15.52
N GLN A 78 -17.13 10.27 14.27
CA GLN A 78 -17.06 11.30 13.25
C GLN A 78 -18.38 12.06 13.21
N PRO A 79 -18.33 13.38 13.05
CA PRO A 79 -19.56 14.17 12.91
C PRO A 79 -20.30 13.83 11.64
#